data_d653164ffac7666a8a88fd75e6f51ba7
#
_entry.id   d653164ffac7666a8a88fd75e6f51ba7
#
_cell.length_a   1.000
_cell.length_b   1.000
_cell.length_c   1.000
_cell.angle_alpha   90.00
_cell.angle_beta   90.00
_cell.angle_gamma   90.00
#
_symmetry.space_group_name_H-M   'P 1'
#
loop_
_entity.id
_entity.type
_entity.pdbx_description
1 polymer ?
#
loop_
_entity_poly.entity_id
_entity_poly.type
_entity_poly.pdbx_seq_one_letter_code
_entity_poly.pdbx_strand_id
1 'polypeptide(L)'
;MHKSQLAGFIIDCRTDDLTEAAAFWGAALGMAVRALPGDEGEKYARLVDPTERLHVEVQKVEHDSRVHLDIETDDIEAEVKRLEALGARLVKRVQTWCVMQAPTGQRFCV
;
A
#
# COMPACT_ATOMS: atom_id res chain seq x y z
N MET A 1 -8.57 -19.82 -13.33
CA MET A 1 -8.33 -18.39 -13.49
C MET A 1 -8.05 -17.77 -12.12
N HIS A 2 -7.02 -16.97 -12.01
CA HIS A 2 -6.68 -16.30 -10.76
C HIS A 2 -7.69 -15.21 -10.41
N LYS A 3 -7.71 -14.81 -9.14
CA LYS A 3 -8.61 -13.77 -8.63
C LYS A 3 -7.78 -12.62 -8.08
N SER A 4 -8.25 -11.41 -8.31
CA SER A 4 -7.62 -10.18 -7.82
C SER A 4 -8.67 -9.15 -7.46
N GLN A 5 -8.35 -8.30 -6.48
CA GLN A 5 -9.23 -7.21 -6.06
C GLN A 5 -8.42 -6.12 -5.37
N LEU A 6 -9.03 -4.96 -5.20
CA LEU A 6 -8.44 -3.91 -4.38
C LEU A 6 -8.32 -4.40 -2.94
N ALA A 7 -7.10 -4.43 -2.41
CA ALA A 7 -6.88 -4.75 -1.00
C ALA A 7 -7.08 -3.51 -0.14
N GLY A 8 -6.55 -2.38 -0.58
CA GLY A 8 -6.61 -1.13 0.15
C GLY A 8 -5.64 -0.11 -0.41
N PHE A 9 -5.14 0.76 0.46
CA PHE A 9 -4.19 1.78 0.05
C PHE A 9 -3.21 2.09 1.18
N ILE A 10 -2.05 2.62 0.77
CA ILE A 10 -0.99 3.00 1.69
C ILE A 10 -0.77 4.51 1.53
N ILE A 11 -0.75 5.21 2.64
CA ILE A 11 -0.45 6.64 2.67
C ILE A 11 1.04 6.79 2.94
N ASP A 12 1.79 7.07 1.89
CA ASP A 12 3.23 7.26 1.98
C ASP A 12 3.52 8.65 2.49
N CYS A 13 4.16 8.75 3.64
CA CYS A 13 4.44 10.02 4.31
C CYS A 13 5.95 10.25 4.37
N ARG A 14 6.41 11.33 3.74
CA ARG A 14 7.78 11.79 3.89
C ARG A 14 7.90 12.48 5.23
N THR A 15 8.38 11.76 6.22
CA THR A 15 8.44 12.23 7.60
C THR A 15 9.52 11.48 8.38
N ASP A 16 10.00 12.10 9.44
CA ASP A 16 10.86 11.42 10.41
C ASP A 16 10.05 10.85 11.59
N ASP A 17 8.75 11.13 11.65
CA ASP A 17 7.90 10.74 12.78
C ASP A 17 6.65 10.00 12.28
N LEU A 18 6.77 8.69 12.22
CA LEU A 18 5.67 7.81 11.81
C LEU A 18 4.47 7.92 12.76
N THR A 19 4.73 8.04 14.06
CA THR A 19 3.65 8.12 15.06
C THR A 19 2.78 9.35 14.84
N GLU A 20 3.40 10.50 14.58
CA GLU A 20 2.66 11.73 14.30
C GLU A 20 1.86 11.63 13.00
N ALA A 21 2.47 11.09 11.94
CA ALA A 21 1.80 10.91 10.66
C ALA A 21 0.58 9.98 10.80
N ALA A 22 0.76 8.86 11.49
CA ALA A 22 -0.33 7.90 11.70
C ALA A 22 -1.44 8.50 12.56
N ALA A 23 -1.10 9.29 13.58
CA ALA A 23 -2.09 9.96 14.42
C ALA A 23 -2.94 10.93 13.61
N PHE A 24 -2.31 11.72 12.72
CA PHE A 24 -3.03 12.64 11.86
C PHE A 24 -4.02 11.89 10.96
N TRP A 25 -3.52 10.90 10.23
CA TRP A 25 -4.37 10.20 9.26
C TRP A 25 -5.44 9.35 9.92
N GLY A 26 -5.12 8.73 11.06
CA GLY A 26 -6.11 8.00 11.83
C GLY A 26 -7.27 8.89 12.27
N ALA A 27 -6.95 10.08 12.80
CA ALA A 27 -7.97 11.05 13.21
C ALA A 27 -8.75 11.59 12.00
N ALA A 28 -8.05 11.94 10.92
CA ALA A 28 -8.67 12.48 9.72
C ALA A 28 -9.66 11.51 9.08
N LEU A 29 -9.33 10.22 9.07
CA LEU A 29 -10.14 9.18 8.42
C LEU A 29 -11.08 8.45 9.38
N GLY A 30 -11.04 8.76 10.67
CA GLY A 30 -11.86 8.07 11.67
C GLY A 30 -11.45 6.62 11.87
N MET A 31 -10.15 6.31 11.74
CA MET A 31 -9.62 4.96 11.89
C MET A 31 -8.68 4.89 13.09
N ALA A 32 -8.81 3.83 13.88
CA ALA A 32 -7.90 3.59 15.00
C ALA A 32 -6.50 3.23 14.48
N VAL A 33 -5.47 3.74 15.16
CA VAL A 33 -4.08 3.42 14.83
C VAL A 33 -3.67 2.15 15.57
N ARG A 34 -3.04 1.23 14.86
CA ARG A 34 -2.44 0.02 15.43
C ARG A 34 -0.97 -0.02 15.10
N ALA A 35 -0.12 0.02 16.11
CA ALA A 35 1.32 -0.16 15.92
C ALA A 35 1.61 -1.61 15.50
N LEU A 36 2.57 -1.78 14.59
CA LEU A 36 2.98 -3.10 14.14
C LEU A 36 4.23 -3.55 14.93
N PRO A 37 4.39 -4.85 15.16
CA PRO A 37 5.54 -5.36 15.93
C PRO A 37 6.81 -5.38 15.07
N GLY A 38 7.96 -5.39 15.76
CA GLY A 38 9.27 -5.58 15.14
C GLY A 38 9.68 -4.46 14.19
N ASP A 39 10.52 -4.80 13.23
CA ASP A 39 11.09 -3.85 12.28
C ASP A 39 10.01 -3.21 11.39
N GLU A 40 8.95 -3.94 11.11
CA GLU A 40 7.84 -3.43 10.31
C GLU A 40 7.20 -2.20 10.97
N GLY A 41 7.10 -2.19 12.29
CA GLY A 41 6.54 -1.07 13.05
C GLY A 41 7.37 0.20 13.02
N GLU A 42 8.62 0.13 12.55
CA GLU A 42 9.45 1.31 12.36
C GLU A 42 9.07 2.09 11.10
N LYS A 43 8.49 1.42 10.11
CA LYS A 43 8.15 1.99 8.81
C LYS A 43 6.66 2.09 8.56
N TYR A 44 5.86 1.24 9.17
CA TYR A 44 4.42 1.12 8.90
C TYR A 44 3.61 1.19 10.19
N ALA A 45 2.45 1.83 10.09
CA ALA A 45 1.41 1.76 11.12
C ALA A 45 0.09 1.41 10.45
N ARG A 46 -0.67 0.49 11.03
CA ARG A 46 -1.96 0.10 10.52
C ARG A 46 -3.03 1.11 10.91
N LEU A 47 -3.88 1.48 9.96
CA LEU A 47 -5.13 2.18 10.25
C LEU A 47 -6.26 1.17 10.11
N VAL A 48 -7.06 1.03 11.16
CA VAL A 48 -8.11 0.00 11.19
C VAL A 48 -9.37 0.55 10.55
N ASP A 49 -9.75 -0.03 9.39
CA ASP A 49 -11.02 0.27 8.74
C ASP A 49 -12.16 -0.31 9.57
N PRO A 50 -13.11 0.52 10.07
CA PRO A 50 -14.21 0.02 10.88
C PRO A 50 -15.09 -0.98 10.15
N THR A 51 -15.11 -0.94 8.81
CA THR A 51 -15.89 -1.90 7.99
C THR A 51 -15.13 -3.19 7.73
N GLU A 52 -13.86 -3.25 8.11
CA GLU A 52 -12.98 -4.40 7.92
C GLU A 52 -12.83 -4.84 6.46
N ARG A 53 -13.05 -3.93 5.51
CA ARG A 53 -12.93 -4.24 4.08
C ARG A 53 -11.57 -3.87 3.51
N LEU A 54 -11.00 -2.75 3.95
CA LEU A 54 -9.79 -2.23 3.37
C LEU A 54 -8.60 -2.40 4.31
N HIS A 55 -7.47 -2.77 3.71
CA HIS A 55 -6.19 -2.78 4.37
C HIS A 55 -5.56 -1.40 4.17
N VAL A 56 -5.49 -0.59 5.22
CA VAL A 56 -4.96 0.76 5.15
C VAL A 56 -3.76 0.88 6.07
N GLU A 57 -2.67 1.43 5.54
CA GLU A 57 -1.47 1.68 6.34
C GLU A 57 -0.90 3.06 6.04
N VAL A 58 -0.19 3.61 7.01
CA VAL A 58 0.66 4.77 6.85
C VAL A 58 2.09 4.26 6.77
N GLN A 59 2.84 4.70 5.77
CA GLN A 59 4.23 4.31 5.59
C GLN A 59 5.13 5.53 5.68
N LYS A 60 6.20 5.41 6.46
CA LYS A 60 7.28 6.39 6.50
C LYS A 60 8.18 6.16 5.28
N VAL A 61 8.35 7.20 4.46
CA VAL A 61 9.14 7.12 3.23
C VAL A 61 10.08 8.31 3.11
N GLU A 62 11.08 8.17 2.21
CA GLU A 62 12.03 9.24 1.94
C GLU A 62 11.72 10.00 0.65
N HIS A 63 10.94 9.41 -0.25
CA HIS A 63 10.45 10.10 -1.44
C HIS A 63 9.30 11.06 -1.10
N ASP A 64 8.84 11.83 -2.07
CA ASP A 64 7.71 12.73 -1.87
C ASP A 64 6.46 11.97 -1.42
N SER A 65 5.69 12.60 -0.54
CA SER A 65 4.45 12.01 -0.02
C SER A 65 3.47 11.73 -1.15
N ARG A 66 2.83 10.57 -1.08
CA ARG A 66 1.82 10.14 -2.07
C ARG A 66 1.00 9.00 -1.49
N VAL A 67 -0.07 8.65 -2.17
CA VAL A 67 -0.89 7.48 -1.82
C VAL A 67 -0.74 6.48 -2.94
N HIS A 68 -0.54 5.20 -2.60
CA HIS A 68 -0.57 4.16 -3.60
C HIS A 68 -1.60 3.09 -3.25
N LEU A 69 -2.16 2.48 -4.29
CA LEU A 69 -3.13 1.41 -4.16
C LEU A 69 -2.42 0.07 -4.05
N ASP A 70 -3.03 -0.84 -3.30
CA ASP A 70 -2.58 -2.22 -3.22
C ASP A 70 -3.65 -3.13 -3.82
N ILE A 71 -3.21 -4.06 -4.65
CA ILE A 71 -4.04 -5.12 -5.20
C ILE A 71 -3.66 -6.41 -4.49
N GLU A 72 -4.63 -7.16 -4.01
CA GLU A 72 -4.40 -8.52 -3.53
C GLU A 72 -4.81 -9.52 -4.59
N THR A 73 -4.06 -10.59 -4.68
CA THR A 73 -4.26 -11.63 -5.68
C THR A 73 -3.85 -12.98 -5.15
N ASP A 74 -4.45 -14.03 -5.66
CA ASP A 74 -4.06 -15.41 -5.36
C ASP A 74 -2.94 -15.92 -6.28
N ASP A 75 -2.53 -15.13 -7.28
CA ASP A 75 -1.44 -15.48 -8.20
C ASP A 75 -0.77 -14.22 -8.72
N ILE A 76 0.34 -13.83 -8.07
CA ILE A 76 1.06 -12.60 -8.40
C ILE A 76 1.54 -12.59 -9.85
N GLU A 77 2.14 -13.68 -10.33
CA GLU A 77 2.68 -13.71 -11.70
C GLU A 77 1.59 -13.57 -12.75
N ALA A 78 0.45 -14.22 -12.55
CA ALA A 78 -0.68 -14.09 -13.46
C ALA A 78 -1.26 -12.68 -13.42
N GLU A 79 -1.32 -12.06 -12.22
CA GLU A 79 -1.83 -10.70 -12.10
C GLU A 79 -0.89 -9.68 -12.74
N VAL A 80 0.41 -9.81 -12.56
CA VAL A 80 1.38 -8.95 -13.24
C VAL A 80 1.20 -9.01 -14.74
N LYS A 81 1.06 -10.20 -15.31
CA LYS A 81 0.84 -10.35 -16.77
C LYS A 81 -0.48 -9.72 -17.21
N ARG A 82 -1.54 -9.91 -16.44
CA ARG A 82 -2.83 -9.29 -16.75
C ARG A 82 -2.71 -7.76 -16.77
N LEU A 83 -2.06 -7.19 -15.78
CA LEU A 83 -1.86 -5.74 -15.68
C LEU A 83 -0.95 -5.20 -16.79
N GLU A 84 0.08 -5.94 -17.16
CA GLU A 84 0.94 -5.57 -18.28
C GLU A 84 0.15 -5.53 -19.59
N ALA A 85 -0.76 -6.48 -19.79
CA ALA A 85 -1.64 -6.48 -20.95
C ALA A 85 -2.59 -5.25 -20.98
N LEU A 86 -2.89 -4.69 -19.81
CA LEU A 86 -3.68 -3.46 -19.68
C LEU A 86 -2.85 -2.18 -19.85
N GLY A 87 -1.53 -2.31 -20.00
CA GLY A 87 -0.64 -1.16 -20.20
C GLY A 87 0.23 -0.78 -19.02
N ALA A 88 0.14 -1.48 -17.91
CA ALA A 88 1.03 -1.25 -16.78
C ALA A 88 2.42 -1.85 -17.04
N ARG A 89 3.42 -1.40 -16.29
CA ARG A 89 4.75 -2.00 -16.36
C ARG A 89 5.24 -2.40 -14.97
N LEU A 90 5.98 -3.47 -14.91
CA LEU A 90 6.66 -3.89 -13.68
C LEU A 90 7.84 -2.97 -13.43
N VAL A 91 7.92 -2.37 -12.25
CA VAL A 91 9.02 -1.50 -11.85
C VAL A 91 10.08 -2.33 -11.12
N LYS A 92 9.67 -3.08 -10.11
CA LYS A 92 10.58 -3.96 -9.36
C LYS A 92 9.81 -4.99 -8.55
N ARG A 93 10.51 -6.06 -8.20
CA ARG A 93 10.04 -7.04 -7.25
C ARG A 93 10.65 -6.74 -5.89
N VAL A 94 9.82 -6.81 -4.84
CA VAL A 94 10.25 -6.55 -3.46
C VAL A 94 9.74 -7.72 -2.61
N GLN A 95 10.64 -8.50 -2.02
CA GLN A 95 10.26 -9.62 -1.16
C GLN A 95 9.10 -10.46 -1.75
N THR A 96 7.88 -10.27 -1.26
CA THR A 96 6.71 -11.05 -1.65
C THR A 96 5.71 -10.28 -2.50
N TRP A 97 6.05 -9.06 -2.92
CA TRP A 97 5.14 -8.25 -3.74
C TRP A 97 5.88 -7.59 -4.91
N CYS A 98 5.11 -7.00 -5.81
CA CYS A 98 5.63 -6.30 -6.97
C CYS A 98 5.18 -4.85 -6.95
N VAL A 99 6.10 -3.95 -7.32
CA VAL A 99 5.78 -2.54 -7.57
C VAL A 99 5.57 -2.37 -9.06
N MET A 100 4.44 -1.80 -9.44
CA MET A 100 4.09 -1.55 -10.83
C MET A 100 3.81 -0.08 -11.07
N GLN A 101 3.77 0.31 -12.32
CA GLN A 101 3.38 1.66 -12.73
C GLN A 101 2.24 1.57 -13.74
N ALA A 102 1.17 2.31 -13.45
CA ALA A 102 0.02 2.42 -14.34
C ALA A 102 0.37 3.23 -15.59
N PRO A 103 -0.40 3.08 -16.71
CA PRO A 103 -0.20 3.92 -17.90
C PRO A 103 -0.27 5.42 -17.60
N THR A 104 -0.99 5.82 -16.58
CA THR A 104 -1.14 7.20 -16.15
C THR A 104 -0.09 7.66 -15.15
N GLY A 105 0.89 6.81 -14.85
CA GLY A 105 2.06 7.17 -14.06
C GLY A 105 2.02 6.83 -12.58
N GLN A 106 0.87 6.44 -12.04
CA GLN A 106 0.78 6.08 -10.62
C GLN A 106 1.53 4.78 -10.31
N ARG A 107 2.24 4.77 -9.21
CA ARG A 107 2.82 3.55 -8.66
C ARG A 107 1.78 2.84 -7.82
N PHE A 108 1.77 1.51 -7.89
CA PHE A 108 0.89 0.68 -7.08
C PHE A 108 1.56 -0.66 -6.83
N CYS A 109 1.04 -1.42 -5.87
CA CYS A 109 1.61 -2.72 -5.50
C CYS A 109 0.63 -3.86 -5.73
N VAL A 110 1.21 -4.99 -6.02
CA VAL A 110 0.48 -6.25 -6.22
C VAL A 110 1.02 -7.32 -5.29
#